data_8d55927009964764ab4e65c801584c3d
#
_entry.id   8d55927009964764ab4e65c801584c3d
#
_cell.length_a   1.000
_cell.length_b   1.000
_cell.length_c   1.000
_cell.angle_alpha   90.00
_cell.angle_beta   90.00
_cell.angle_gamma   90.00
#
_symmetry.space_group_name_H-M   'P 1'
#
loop_
_entity.id
_entity.type
_entity.pdbx_description
1 polymer ?
#
loop_
_entity_poly.entity_id
_entity_poly.type
_entity_poly.pdbx_seq_one_letter_code
_entity_poly.pdbx_strand_id
1 'polypeptide(L)'
;MARFLQTLMIAGMLLFTAGPVHAAGARPVVVSSKLSSESAMLGQMIRLLLEDRGIPTVDRMTLGATPVVRKALLAGEIDVYVEYTGNAGFFFNRPDDPAWKDLQRGYELGARLDREVNRIVWLEPARASNSWALAVRRDVAQQHRLVTMSDFARWVREGGNVKLACSAEFANAGTLRSLEKTYGFHLEPRQKIVLAGGETAATIGAAAARTNDINTAMVYGTDGGIAAASLVLLDDDRHDQPVYAPVPTIRESVLQARPQIADIVRPLMASFTRESLQALNARVQIDGESAAEVAADYLRTQGFLRQPVRK
;
A
#
# COMPACT_ATOMS: atom_id res chain seq x y z
N MET A 1 42.26 -77.50 -43.69
CA MET A 1 42.99 -76.26 -43.38
C MET A 1 41.97 -75.16 -43.10
N ALA A 2 41.66 -74.92 -41.86
CA ALA A 2 40.64 -73.91 -41.42
C ALA A 2 41.38 -72.70 -40.89
N ARG A 3 41.10 -71.52 -41.45
CA ARG A 3 41.55 -70.20 -40.91
C ARG A 3 40.45 -69.58 -40.10
N PHE A 4 40.70 -69.44 -38.80
CA PHE A 4 39.89 -68.68 -37.85
C PHE A 4 40.15 -67.16 -38.04
N LEU A 5 39.12 -66.39 -38.37
CA LEU A 5 39.09 -64.92 -38.24
C LEU A 5 38.52 -64.54 -36.90
N GLN A 6 39.35 -64.00 -36.02
CA GLN A 6 38.87 -63.32 -34.77
C GLN A 6 38.50 -61.89 -35.09
N THR A 7 37.26 -61.56 -34.95
CA THR A 7 36.72 -60.16 -35.03
C THR A 7 36.79 -59.53 -33.65
N LEU A 8 37.63 -58.52 -33.48
CA LEU A 8 37.81 -57.72 -32.29
C LEU A 8 36.72 -56.67 -32.25
N MET A 9 35.72 -56.79 -31.34
CA MET A 9 34.76 -55.75 -31.05
C MET A 9 35.35 -54.72 -30.06
N ILE A 10 35.62 -53.50 -30.57
CA ILE A 10 35.97 -52.36 -29.71
C ILE A 10 34.67 -51.68 -29.24
N ALA A 11 34.31 -51.90 -27.96
CA ALA A 11 33.21 -51.17 -27.33
C ALA A 11 33.70 -49.75 -26.97
N GLY A 12 33.33 -48.78 -27.79
CA GLY A 12 33.53 -47.37 -27.49
C GLY A 12 32.62 -46.90 -26.37
N MET A 13 33.17 -46.68 -25.19
CA MET A 13 32.49 -46.10 -24.02
C MET A 13 32.38 -44.59 -24.22
N LEU A 14 31.22 -44.08 -24.71
CA LEU A 14 30.91 -42.67 -24.77
C LEU A 14 30.72 -42.12 -23.35
N LEU A 15 31.77 -41.49 -22.82
CA LEU A 15 31.66 -40.67 -21.59
C LEU A 15 30.83 -39.41 -21.92
N PHE A 16 29.53 -39.44 -21.59
CA PHE A 16 28.72 -38.22 -21.51
C PHE A 16 29.23 -37.38 -20.33
N THR A 17 30.05 -36.38 -20.58
CA THR A 17 30.32 -35.33 -19.61
C THR A 17 29.08 -34.48 -19.51
N ALA A 18 28.30 -34.70 -18.45
CA ALA A 18 27.23 -33.78 -18.04
C ALA A 18 27.90 -32.42 -17.69
N GLY A 19 27.96 -31.53 -18.66
CA GLY A 19 28.30 -30.13 -18.39
C GLY A 19 27.34 -29.53 -17.35
N PRO A 20 27.81 -28.56 -16.56
CA PRO A 20 26.92 -27.90 -15.59
C PRO A 20 25.73 -27.34 -16.36
N VAL A 21 24.55 -27.86 -16.09
CA VAL A 21 23.28 -27.22 -16.49
C VAL A 21 23.28 -25.87 -15.80
N HIS A 22 23.67 -24.83 -16.51
CA HIS A 22 23.38 -23.46 -16.09
C HIS A 22 21.88 -23.41 -16.01
N ALA A 23 21.35 -23.38 -14.79
CA ALA A 23 19.94 -23.06 -14.57
C ALA A 23 19.70 -21.74 -15.30
N ALA A 24 18.94 -21.80 -16.39
CA ALA A 24 18.53 -20.60 -17.13
C ALA A 24 17.97 -19.65 -16.10
N GLY A 25 18.66 -18.53 -15.83
CA GLY A 25 18.34 -17.64 -14.74
C GLY A 25 16.88 -17.24 -14.86
N ALA A 26 16.08 -17.57 -13.84
CA ALA A 26 14.66 -17.24 -13.84
C ALA A 26 14.54 -15.72 -14.11
N ARG A 27 13.66 -15.33 -15.06
CA ARG A 27 13.52 -13.93 -15.52
C ARG A 27 13.41 -12.96 -14.32
N PRO A 28 13.88 -11.71 -14.45
CA PRO A 28 13.74 -10.71 -13.39
C PRO A 28 12.29 -10.53 -12.95
N VAL A 29 12.07 -10.22 -11.68
CA VAL A 29 10.75 -9.88 -11.13
C VAL A 29 10.41 -8.44 -11.48
N VAL A 30 9.31 -8.23 -12.17
CA VAL A 30 8.84 -6.89 -12.54
C VAL A 30 8.05 -6.30 -11.36
N VAL A 31 8.65 -5.32 -10.69
CA VAL A 31 8.06 -4.62 -9.55
C VAL A 31 7.46 -3.31 -10.01
N SER A 32 6.23 -3.03 -9.62
CA SER A 32 5.49 -1.83 -10.04
C SER A 32 4.85 -1.10 -8.86
N SER A 33 4.24 0.05 -9.14
CA SER A 33 3.45 0.81 -8.19
C SER A 33 2.34 1.60 -8.88
N LYS A 34 1.40 2.07 -8.06
CA LYS A 34 0.45 3.11 -8.45
C LYS A 34 1.16 4.47 -8.55
N LEU A 35 0.43 5.51 -8.96
CA LEU A 35 0.97 6.86 -9.10
C LEU A 35 1.29 7.53 -7.74
N SER A 36 0.65 7.12 -6.66
CA SER A 36 0.85 7.75 -5.35
C SER A 36 2.29 7.54 -4.83
N SER A 37 2.81 8.55 -4.14
CA SER A 37 4.13 8.54 -3.53
C SER A 37 4.33 7.37 -2.57
N GLU A 38 3.33 7.08 -1.73
CA GLU A 38 3.35 5.92 -0.82
C GLU A 38 3.50 4.60 -1.57
N SER A 39 2.69 4.40 -2.62
CA SER A 39 2.77 3.18 -3.42
C SER A 39 4.13 3.04 -4.12
N ALA A 40 4.68 4.13 -4.64
CA ALA A 40 5.99 4.15 -5.27
C ALA A 40 7.10 3.81 -4.25
N MET A 41 7.05 4.42 -3.07
CA MET A 41 8.01 4.17 -2.00
C MET A 41 7.97 2.70 -1.52
N LEU A 42 6.78 2.16 -1.26
CA LEU A 42 6.61 0.76 -0.85
C LEU A 42 7.07 -0.21 -1.96
N GLY A 43 6.78 0.10 -3.22
CA GLY A 43 7.28 -0.65 -4.37
C GLY A 43 8.80 -0.65 -4.46
N GLN A 44 9.44 0.52 -4.26
CA GLN A 44 10.90 0.64 -4.23
C GLN A 44 11.51 -0.17 -3.07
N MET A 45 10.88 -0.19 -1.90
CA MET A 45 11.34 -1.01 -0.78
C MET A 45 11.34 -2.50 -1.13
N ILE A 46 10.25 -3.00 -1.73
CA ILE A 46 10.17 -4.40 -2.18
C ILE A 46 11.26 -4.69 -3.22
N ARG A 47 11.44 -3.81 -4.21
CA ARG A 47 12.46 -3.97 -5.25
C ARG A 47 13.86 -4.08 -4.64
N LEU A 48 14.24 -3.13 -3.80
CA LEU A 48 15.55 -3.10 -3.15
C LEU A 48 15.81 -4.32 -2.27
N LEU A 49 14.79 -4.79 -1.53
CA LEU A 49 14.90 -6.01 -0.73
C LEU A 49 15.15 -7.25 -1.59
N LEU A 50 14.44 -7.38 -2.70
CA LEU A 50 14.62 -8.52 -3.61
C LEU A 50 16.03 -8.51 -4.21
N GLU A 51 16.53 -7.35 -4.65
CA GLU A 51 17.87 -7.18 -5.18
C GLU A 51 18.94 -7.51 -4.14
N ASP A 52 18.79 -7.03 -2.90
CA ASP A 52 19.70 -7.34 -1.79
C ASP A 52 19.78 -8.85 -1.49
N ARG A 53 18.72 -9.58 -1.78
CA ARG A 53 18.66 -11.05 -1.64
C ARG A 53 19.06 -11.80 -2.92
N GLY A 54 19.60 -11.09 -3.93
CA GLY A 54 20.07 -11.69 -5.18
C GLY A 54 18.96 -12.08 -6.15
N ILE A 55 17.77 -11.55 -5.99
CA ILE A 55 16.65 -11.73 -6.93
C ILE A 55 16.65 -10.52 -7.88
N PRO A 56 17.00 -10.69 -9.17
CA PRO A 56 17.02 -9.59 -10.11
C PRO A 56 15.61 -9.04 -10.35
N THR A 57 15.49 -7.71 -10.46
CA THR A 57 14.23 -7.02 -10.66
C THR A 57 14.23 -6.13 -11.90
N VAL A 58 13.04 -5.74 -12.34
CA VAL A 58 12.80 -4.66 -13.31
C VAL A 58 11.89 -3.64 -12.64
N ASP A 59 12.31 -2.39 -12.68
CA ASP A 59 11.54 -1.25 -12.15
C ASP A 59 10.47 -0.81 -13.15
N ARG A 60 9.21 -0.81 -12.72
CA ARG A 60 8.04 -0.30 -13.45
C ARG A 60 7.17 0.56 -12.52
N MET A 61 7.82 1.38 -11.69
CA MET A 61 7.10 2.26 -10.75
C MET A 61 6.22 3.28 -11.47
N THR A 62 5.24 3.81 -10.74
CA THR A 62 4.29 4.85 -11.19
C THR A 62 3.60 4.52 -12.51
N LEU A 63 3.20 3.25 -12.68
CA LEU A 63 2.62 2.77 -13.93
C LEU A 63 1.25 3.40 -14.24
N GLY A 64 0.45 3.70 -13.22
CA GLY A 64 -0.87 4.28 -13.41
C GLY A 64 -1.74 4.24 -12.15
N ALA A 65 -3.01 4.62 -12.31
CA ALA A 65 -4.02 4.46 -11.28
C ALA A 65 -4.37 2.98 -11.06
N THR A 66 -5.08 2.67 -9.97
CA THR A 66 -5.45 1.29 -9.58
C THR A 66 -5.93 0.40 -10.75
N PRO A 67 -6.85 0.83 -11.64
CA PRO A 67 -7.31 -0.04 -12.72
C PRO A 67 -6.20 -0.41 -13.72
N VAL A 68 -5.26 0.51 -13.97
CA VAL A 68 -4.15 0.30 -14.91
C VAL A 68 -3.16 -0.72 -14.35
N VAL A 69 -2.70 -0.49 -13.11
CA VAL A 69 -1.73 -1.39 -12.46
C VAL A 69 -2.33 -2.78 -12.23
N ARG A 70 -3.59 -2.82 -11.82
CA ARG A 70 -4.32 -4.08 -11.66
C ARG A 70 -4.39 -4.87 -12.97
N LYS A 71 -4.76 -4.21 -14.07
CA LYS A 71 -4.80 -4.84 -15.40
C LYS A 71 -3.43 -5.37 -15.82
N ALA A 72 -2.37 -4.62 -15.60
CA ALA A 72 -1.01 -5.04 -15.92
C ALA A 72 -0.57 -6.28 -15.10
N LEU A 73 -0.94 -6.37 -13.80
CA LEU A 73 -0.69 -7.56 -12.99
C LEU A 73 -1.43 -8.78 -13.54
N LEU A 74 -2.70 -8.64 -13.87
CA LEU A 74 -3.53 -9.72 -14.42
C LEU A 74 -3.03 -10.19 -15.79
N ALA A 75 -2.55 -9.26 -16.62
CA ALA A 75 -1.97 -9.57 -17.94
C ALA A 75 -0.54 -10.16 -17.85
N GLY A 76 0.10 -10.12 -16.67
CA GLY A 76 1.48 -10.59 -16.49
C GLY A 76 2.54 -9.65 -17.03
N GLU A 77 2.20 -8.38 -17.27
CA GLU A 77 3.12 -7.31 -17.64
C GLU A 77 3.98 -6.86 -16.46
N ILE A 78 3.43 -6.98 -15.24
CA ILE A 78 4.12 -6.81 -13.97
C ILE A 78 3.91 -8.05 -13.10
N ASP A 79 4.75 -8.24 -12.09
CA ASP A 79 4.72 -9.44 -11.24
C ASP A 79 4.25 -9.16 -9.82
N VAL A 80 4.55 -7.98 -9.29
CA VAL A 80 4.21 -7.57 -7.93
C VAL A 80 4.03 -6.07 -7.84
N TYR A 81 3.06 -5.64 -7.05
CA TYR A 81 2.89 -4.27 -6.58
C TYR A 81 2.17 -4.25 -5.22
N VAL A 82 2.20 -3.10 -4.53
CA VAL A 82 1.44 -2.93 -3.29
C VAL A 82 0.03 -2.43 -3.62
N GLU A 83 -0.96 -3.25 -3.28
CA GLU A 83 -2.38 -2.92 -3.34
C GLU A 83 -2.88 -2.52 -1.95
N TYR A 84 -4.14 -2.14 -1.83
CA TYR A 84 -4.79 -1.80 -0.56
C TYR A 84 -6.03 -2.68 -0.37
N THR A 85 -6.19 -3.26 0.81
CA THR A 85 -7.19 -4.31 1.08
C THR A 85 -8.61 -3.93 0.67
N GLY A 86 -9.04 -2.70 0.94
CA GLY A 86 -10.39 -2.21 0.62
C GLY A 86 -10.72 -2.16 -0.87
N ASN A 87 -9.72 -2.10 -1.75
CA ASN A 87 -9.94 -2.12 -3.19
C ASN A 87 -10.56 -3.43 -3.69
N ALA A 88 -10.42 -4.52 -2.94
CA ALA A 88 -11.06 -5.79 -3.28
C ALA A 88 -12.59 -5.69 -3.38
N GLY A 89 -13.21 -4.80 -2.61
CA GLY A 89 -14.63 -4.53 -2.72
C GLY A 89 -15.05 -4.13 -4.14
N PHE A 90 -14.24 -3.32 -4.81
CA PHE A 90 -14.46 -2.93 -6.19
C PHE A 90 -14.05 -4.02 -7.18
N PHE A 91 -12.94 -4.71 -6.96
CA PHE A 91 -12.46 -5.76 -7.86
C PHE A 91 -13.44 -6.91 -8.01
N PHE A 92 -14.15 -7.23 -6.93
CA PHE A 92 -15.08 -8.36 -6.86
C PHE A 92 -16.55 -7.95 -6.81
N ASN A 93 -16.86 -6.66 -7.10
CA ASN A 93 -18.21 -6.11 -7.11
C ASN A 93 -18.97 -6.35 -5.78
N ARG A 94 -18.29 -6.13 -4.67
CA ARG A 94 -18.79 -6.29 -3.30
C ARG A 94 -18.48 -5.06 -2.43
N PRO A 95 -18.81 -3.83 -2.86
CA PRO A 95 -18.38 -2.62 -2.16
C PRO A 95 -18.96 -2.51 -0.74
N ASP A 96 -20.13 -3.08 -0.51
CA ASP A 96 -20.87 -2.97 0.76
C ASP A 96 -20.62 -4.15 1.71
N ASP A 97 -19.72 -5.08 1.39
CA ASP A 97 -19.44 -6.23 2.26
C ASP A 97 -18.79 -5.75 3.57
N PRO A 98 -19.40 -6.07 4.73
CA PRO A 98 -18.89 -5.60 6.02
C PRO A 98 -17.50 -6.11 6.37
N ALA A 99 -17.00 -7.14 5.69
CA ALA A 99 -15.64 -7.63 5.89
C ALA A 99 -14.60 -6.53 5.61
N TRP A 100 -14.87 -5.60 4.70
CA TRP A 100 -13.92 -4.52 4.37
C TRP A 100 -13.67 -3.54 5.51
N LYS A 101 -14.55 -3.48 6.51
CA LYS A 101 -14.40 -2.64 7.71
C LYS A 101 -13.50 -3.24 8.79
N ASP A 102 -12.98 -4.43 8.58
CA ASP A 102 -12.07 -5.15 9.47
C ASP A 102 -10.83 -5.58 8.69
N LEU A 103 -9.64 -5.28 9.23
CA LEU A 103 -8.37 -5.57 8.55
C LEU A 103 -8.23 -7.04 8.19
N GLN A 104 -8.43 -7.92 9.18
CA GLN A 104 -8.18 -9.33 9.02
C GLN A 104 -9.21 -9.99 8.09
N ARG A 105 -10.49 -9.72 8.33
CA ARG A 105 -11.58 -10.27 7.49
C ARG A 105 -11.52 -9.76 6.06
N GLY A 106 -11.24 -8.47 5.86
CA GLY A 106 -11.10 -7.88 4.53
C GLY A 106 -9.90 -8.46 3.78
N TYR A 107 -8.77 -8.59 4.45
CA TYR A 107 -7.59 -9.24 3.88
C TYR A 107 -7.86 -10.69 3.47
N GLU A 108 -8.40 -11.51 4.38
CA GLU A 108 -8.68 -12.93 4.12
C GLU A 108 -9.67 -13.12 2.97
N LEU A 109 -10.74 -12.31 2.95
CA LEU A 109 -11.73 -12.35 1.87
C LEU A 109 -11.11 -11.96 0.53
N GLY A 110 -10.38 -10.83 0.48
CA GLY A 110 -9.73 -10.35 -0.75
C GLY A 110 -8.68 -11.33 -1.26
N ALA A 111 -7.80 -11.82 -0.38
CA ALA A 111 -6.77 -12.80 -0.71
C ALA A 111 -7.35 -14.11 -1.26
N ARG A 112 -8.41 -14.62 -0.65
CA ARG A 112 -9.09 -15.84 -1.12
C ARG A 112 -9.71 -15.64 -2.49
N LEU A 113 -10.52 -14.58 -2.66
CA LEU A 113 -11.19 -14.29 -3.94
C LEU A 113 -10.18 -14.09 -5.08
N ASP A 114 -9.10 -13.36 -4.82
CA ASP A 114 -8.11 -13.04 -5.84
C ASP A 114 -7.27 -14.26 -6.24
N ARG A 115 -6.96 -15.12 -5.29
CA ARG A 115 -6.27 -16.37 -5.57
C ARG A 115 -7.14 -17.33 -6.39
N GLU A 116 -8.41 -17.47 -6.02
CA GLU A 116 -9.36 -18.36 -6.70
C GLU A 116 -9.63 -17.92 -8.14
N VAL A 117 -9.91 -16.62 -8.34
CA VAL A 117 -10.34 -16.08 -9.62
C VAL A 117 -9.17 -15.75 -10.55
N ASN A 118 -8.11 -15.13 -9.99
CA ASN A 118 -7.07 -14.47 -10.78
C ASN A 118 -5.68 -15.08 -10.60
N ARG A 119 -5.51 -16.04 -9.69
CA ARG A 119 -4.20 -16.59 -9.34
C ARG A 119 -3.22 -15.50 -8.84
N ILE A 120 -3.74 -14.54 -8.12
CA ILE A 120 -2.95 -13.52 -7.42
C ILE A 120 -2.91 -13.88 -5.94
N VAL A 121 -1.71 -13.90 -5.37
CA VAL A 121 -1.48 -14.13 -3.95
C VAL A 121 -1.29 -12.78 -3.27
N TRP A 122 -2.00 -12.56 -2.19
CA TRP A 122 -1.80 -11.44 -1.29
C TRP A 122 -0.86 -11.88 -0.19
N LEU A 123 0.25 -11.17 0.00
CA LEU A 123 1.16 -11.39 1.11
C LEU A 123 0.58 -10.74 2.38
N GLU A 124 1.34 -10.74 3.49
CA GLU A 124 0.86 -10.10 4.72
C GLU A 124 0.68 -8.58 4.53
N PRO A 125 -0.45 -8.01 4.98
CA PRO A 125 -0.68 -6.58 4.94
C PRO A 125 0.09 -5.83 6.03
N ALA A 126 0.32 -4.54 5.83
CA ALA A 126 0.78 -3.64 6.89
C ALA A 126 -0.31 -3.43 7.95
N ARG A 127 0.11 -3.10 9.19
CA ARG A 127 -0.80 -2.72 10.28
C ARG A 127 -1.11 -1.22 10.27
N ALA A 128 -1.48 -0.73 9.12
CA ALA A 128 -1.84 0.67 8.89
C ALA A 128 -2.98 0.75 7.89
N SER A 129 -3.75 1.82 7.90
CA SER A 129 -4.82 2.02 6.94
C SER A 129 -4.72 3.39 6.28
N ASN A 130 -4.74 3.40 4.97
CA ASN A 130 -4.83 4.58 4.12
C ASN A 130 -6.30 4.88 3.76
N SER A 131 -7.20 4.74 4.74
CA SER A 131 -8.62 5.07 4.58
C SER A 131 -8.85 6.58 4.61
N TRP A 132 -9.93 7.04 4.00
CA TRP A 132 -10.41 8.39 4.22
C TRP A 132 -10.73 8.61 5.69
N ALA A 133 -10.33 9.76 6.20
CA ALA A 133 -10.52 10.16 7.59
C ALA A 133 -10.69 11.69 7.69
N LEU A 134 -11.01 12.15 8.88
CA LEU A 134 -10.98 13.56 9.24
C LEU A 134 -9.80 13.83 10.16
N ALA A 135 -9.11 14.94 9.91
CA ALA A 135 -8.10 15.49 10.80
C ALA A 135 -8.48 16.91 11.21
N VAL A 136 -8.35 17.20 12.51
CA VAL A 136 -8.70 18.49 13.09
C VAL A 136 -7.43 19.21 13.51
N ARG A 137 -7.42 20.53 13.43
CA ARG A 137 -6.30 21.33 13.92
C ARG A 137 -6.03 21.02 15.39
N ARG A 138 -4.76 20.92 15.75
CA ARG A 138 -4.31 20.52 17.11
C ARG A 138 -4.86 21.43 18.20
N ASP A 139 -4.90 22.75 17.98
CA ASP A 139 -5.46 23.69 18.95
C ASP A 139 -6.95 23.45 19.19
N VAL A 140 -7.73 23.19 18.13
CA VAL A 140 -9.16 22.86 18.23
C VAL A 140 -9.37 21.49 18.88
N ALA A 141 -8.58 20.50 18.47
CA ALA A 141 -8.63 19.16 19.04
C ALA A 141 -8.34 19.16 20.56
N GLN A 142 -7.34 19.92 20.99
CA GLN A 142 -7.01 20.07 22.42
C GLN A 142 -8.10 20.82 23.19
N GLN A 143 -8.60 21.94 22.64
CA GLN A 143 -9.65 22.75 23.27
C GLN A 143 -10.92 21.95 23.51
N HIS A 144 -11.32 21.10 22.56
CA HIS A 144 -12.58 20.34 22.61
C HIS A 144 -12.40 18.86 22.92
N ARG A 145 -11.17 18.42 23.25
CA ARG A 145 -10.81 17.02 23.58
C ARG A 145 -11.25 16.04 22.48
N LEU A 146 -10.90 16.38 21.23
CA LEU A 146 -11.24 15.56 20.07
C LEU A 146 -10.10 14.55 19.80
N VAL A 147 -10.43 13.29 19.94
CA VAL A 147 -9.52 12.15 19.65
C VAL A 147 -10.16 11.19 18.64
N THR A 148 -11.47 10.98 18.78
CA THR A 148 -12.25 10.03 17.99
C THR A 148 -13.31 10.73 17.14
N MET A 149 -13.87 10.02 16.17
CA MET A 149 -15.05 10.48 15.43
C MET A 149 -16.28 10.61 16.32
N SER A 150 -16.40 9.82 17.40
CA SER A 150 -17.45 10.00 18.41
C SER A 150 -17.31 11.33 19.16
N ASP A 151 -16.09 11.77 19.48
CA ASP A 151 -15.84 13.07 20.09
C ASP A 151 -16.20 14.22 19.13
N PHE A 152 -15.78 14.08 17.87
CA PHE A 152 -16.10 15.05 16.82
C PHE A 152 -17.63 15.21 16.65
N ALA A 153 -18.33 14.09 16.56
CA ALA A 153 -19.79 14.09 16.44
C ALA A 153 -20.48 14.75 17.64
N ARG A 154 -19.99 14.50 18.85
CA ARG A 154 -20.46 15.20 20.06
C ARG A 154 -20.25 16.70 19.91
N TRP A 155 -19.04 17.14 19.53
CA TRP A 155 -18.71 18.56 19.35
C TRP A 155 -19.62 19.23 18.31
N VAL A 156 -19.88 18.57 17.16
CA VAL A 156 -20.82 19.08 16.15
C VAL A 156 -22.23 19.28 16.72
N ARG A 157 -22.77 18.27 17.44
CA ARG A 157 -24.11 18.32 18.02
C ARG A 157 -24.27 19.41 19.10
N GLU A 158 -23.19 19.73 19.79
CA GLU A 158 -23.15 20.81 20.81
C GLU A 158 -22.96 22.21 20.19
N GLY A 159 -23.04 22.31 18.86
CA GLY A 159 -22.93 23.59 18.15
C GLY A 159 -21.50 24.02 17.86
N GLY A 160 -20.57 23.09 17.82
CA GLY A 160 -19.18 23.34 17.51
C GLY A 160 -18.99 24.03 16.14
N ASN A 161 -18.09 25.01 16.09
CA ASN A 161 -17.81 25.77 14.88
C ASN A 161 -16.92 24.97 13.90
N VAL A 162 -17.49 23.92 13.28
CA VAL A 162 -16.78 23.09 12.28
C VAL A 162 -16.75 23.77 10.94
N LYS A 163 -15.57 23.79 10.31
CA LYS A 163 -15.34 24.15 8.90
C LYS A 163 -14.46 23.07 8.28
N LEU A 164 -15.07 22.18 7.50
CA LEU A 164 -14.43 21.04 6.85
C LEU A 164 -13.98 21.40 5.43
N ALA A 165 -12.69 21.28 5.13
CA ALA A 165 -12.19 21.22 3.77
C ALA A 165 -12.22 19.78 3.27
N CYS A 166 -12.83 19.53 2.11
CA CYS A 166 -12.92 18.20 1.52
C CYS A 166 -12.95 18.26 0.00
N SER A 167 -12.71 17.11 -0.65
CA SER A 167 -12.92 16.98 -2.09
C SER A 167 -14.40 16.80 -2.43
N ALA A 168 -14.75 17.07 -3.69
CA ALA A 168 -16.08 16.79 -4.20
C ALA A 168 -16.43 15.30 -4.13
N GLU A 169 -15.45 14.43 -4.34
CA GLU A 169 -15.63 12.99 -4.24
C GLU A 169 -16.01 12.58 -2.80
N PHE A 170 -15.25 13.02 -1.81
CA PHE A 170 -15.53 12.72 -0.40
C PHE A 170 -16.92 13.24 0.03
N ALA A 171 -17.27 14.46 -0.38
CA ALA A 171 -18.54 15.08 -0.04
C ALA A 171 -19.74 14.36 -0.69
N ASN A 172 -19.58 13.83 -1.91
CA ASN A 172 -20.67 13.31 -2.74
C ASN A 172 -20.71 11.77 -2.83
N ALA A 173 -19.58 11.06 -2.65
CA ALA A 173 -19.47 9.61 -2.82
C ALA A 173 -20.09 8.77 -1.69
N GLY A 174 -20.75 9.38 -0.74
CA GLY A 174 -21.39 8.65 0.35
C GLY A 174 -20.52 8.49 1.61
N THR A 175 -19.19 8.70 1.52
CA THR A 175 -18.28 8.58 2.67
C THR A 175 -18.65 9.50 3.81
N LEU A 176 -18.79 10.81 3.57
CA LEU A 176 -19.22 11.76 4.59
C LEU A 176 -20.61 11.42 5.12
N ARG A 177 -21.54 11.03 4.26
CA ARG A 177 -22.90 10.63 4.65
C ARG A 177 -22.89 9.38 5.54
N SER A 178 -22.00 8.41 5.26
CA SER A 178 -21.82 7.23 6.10
C SER A 178 -21.34 7.61 7.49
N LEU A 179 -20.32 8.47 7.57
CA LEU A 179 -19.83 9.01 8.85
C LEU A 179 -20.92 9.77 9.60
N GLU A 180 -21.64 10.67 8.93
CA GLU A 180 -22.77 11.41 9.54
C GLU A 180 -23.81 10.46 10.13
N LYS A 181 -24.18 9.41 9.40
CA LYS A 181 -25.16 8.39 9.83
C LYS A 181 -24.63 7.57 11.01
N THR A 182 -23.42 7.05 10.90
CA THR A 182 -22.84 6.14 11.91
C THR A 182 -22.59 6.84 13.23
N TYR A 183 -22.12 8.09 13.17
CA TYR A 183 -21.79 8.87 14.37
C TYR A 183 -22.90 9.80 14.85
N GLY A 184 -23.98 9.93 14.09
CA GLY A 184 -25.17 10.73 14.47
C GLY A 184 -24.88 12.23 14.51
N PHE A 185 -24.21 12.76 13.49
CA PHE A 185 -24.02 14.21 13.31
C PHE A 185 -24.41 14.63 11.90
N HIS A 186 -24.50 15.92 11.66
CA HIS A 186 -24.71 16.48 10.32
C HIS A 186 -23.94 17.78 10.16
N LEU A 187 -23.30 17.96 9.02
CA LEU A 187 -22.66 19.21 8.64
C LEU A 187 -23.52 19.97 7.65
N GLU A 188 -23.88 21.18 7.99
CA GLU A 188 -24.58 22.09 7.11
C GLU A 188 -23.73 22.45 5.87
N PRO A 189 -24.34 22.83 4.73
CA PRO A 189 -23.59 23.24 3.53
C PRO A 189 -22.52 24.30 3.81
N ARG A 190 -22.81 25.28 4.67
CA ARG A 190 -21.88 26.35 5.07
C ARG A 190 -20.65 25.87 5.86
N GLN A 191 -20.70 24.65 6.41
CA GLN A 191 -19.61 24.02 7.14
C GLN A 191 -18.69 23.20 6.25
N LYS A 192 -19.05 22.99 4.99
CA LYS A 192 -18.31 22.20 4.00
C LYS A 192 -17.72 23.11 2.94
N ILE A 193 -16.41 23.14 2.84
CA ILE A 193 -15.66 23.86 1.79
C ILE A 193 -15.12 22.82 0.84
N VAL A 194 -15.76 22.69 -0.31
CA VAL A 194 -15.33 21.75 -1.36
C VAL A 194 -14.21 22.39 -2.17
N LEU A 195 -13.04 21.80 -2.15
CA LEU A 195 -11.88 22.25 -2.91
C LEU A 195 -11.80 21.53 -4.25
N ALA A 196 -11.32 22.25 -5.27
CA ALA A 196 -11.05 21.65 -6.57
C ALA A 196 -9.87 20.66 -6.49
N GLY A 197 -9.99 19.54 -7.20
CA GLY A 197 -9.03 18.44 -7.11
C GLY A 197 -9.36 17.46 -5.99
N GLY A 198 -8.78 16.28 -6.03
CA GLY A 198 -8.98 15.21 -5.05
C GLY A 198 -7.85 15.10 -4.02
N GLU A 199 -6.87 16.00 -4.11
CA GLU A 199 -5.62 15.89 -3.36
C GLU A 199 -5.77 16.38 -1.91
N THR A 200 -5.41 15.54 -0.96
CA THR A 200 -5.47 15.84 0.47
C THR A 200 -4.47 16.92 0.90
N ALA A 201 -3.41 17.14 0.14
CA ALA A 201 -2.49 18.25 0.36
C ALA A 201 -3.19 19.62 0.37
N ALA A 202 -4.20 19.81 -0.48
CA ALA A 202 -4.99 21.04 -0.52
C ALA A 202 -5.88 21.21 0.72
N THR A 203 -6.53 20.15 1.19
CA THR A 203 -7.39 20.18 2.38
C THR A 203 -6.57 20.37 3.65
N ILE A 204 -5.44 19.68 3.76
CA ILE A 204 -4.46 19.82 4.85
C ILE A 204 -3.91 21.25 4.89
N GLY A 205 -3.45 21.77 3.75
CA GLY A 205 -2.93 23.13 3.64
C GLY A 205 -3.96 24.20 4.02
N ALA A 206 -5.21 24.04 3.58
CA ALA A 206 -6.30 24.95 3.92
C ALA A 206 -6.59 24.97 5.43
N ALA A 207 -6.58 23.81 6.10
CA ALA A 207 -6.76 23.71 7.55
C ALA A 207 -5.56 24.31 8.30
N ALA A 208 -4.34 24.03 7.88
CA ALA A 208 -3.13 24.59 8.46
C ALA A 208 -3.09 26.11 8.39
N ALA A 209 -3.41 26.68 7.21
CA ALA A 209 -3.45 28.12 6.95
C ALA A 209 -4.69 28.83 7.51
N ARG A 210 -5.66 28.10 8.09
CA ARG A 210 -6.95 28.62 8.55
C ARG A 210 -7.74 29.35 7.46
N THR A 211 -7.58 28.96 6.23
CA THR A 211 -8.26 29.60 5.08
C THR A 211 -9.78 29.50 5.29
N ASN A 212 -10.48 30.64 5.25
CA ASN A 212 -11.93 30.71 5.50
C ASN A 212 -12.38 30.03 6.81
N ASP A 213 -11.57 30.14 7.86
CA ASP A 213 -11.78 29.52 9.18
C ASP A 213 -11.80 27.98 9.16
N ILE A 214 -11.28 27.35 8.12
CA ILE A 214 -11.15 25.89 8.04
C ILE A 214 -10.34 25.38 9.23
N ASN A 215 -10.89 24.41 9.94
CA ASN A 215 -10.29 23.78 11.11
C ASN A 215 -10.28 22.25 11.06
N THR A 216 -10.93 21.69 10.05
CA THR A 216 -11.03 20.25 9.82
C THR A 216 -10.71 19.96 8.36
N ALA A 217 -9.93 18.92 8.09
CA ALA A 217 -9.55 18.49 6.76
C ALA A 217 -9.95 17.03 6.51
N MET A 218 -10.44 16.73 5.32
CA MET A 218 -10.44 15.39 4.79
C MET A 218 -8.99 15.00 4.50
N VAL A 219 -8.60 13.81 4.93
CA VAL A 219 -7.24 13.27 4.78
C VAL A 219 -7.30 11.77 4.45
N TYR A 220 -6.18 11.22 4.02
CA TYR A 220 -5.92 9.79 4.13
C TYR A 220 -5.17 9.50 5.43
N GLY A 221 -5.46 8.34 6.06
CA GLY A 221 -4.90 8.00 7.37
C GLY A 221 -3.37 7.98 7.45
N THR A 222 -2.68 7.80 6.33
CA THR A 222 -1.22 7.76 6.23
C THR A 222 -0.59 9.00 5.60
N ASP A 223 -1.37 10.08 5.38
CA ASP A 223 -0.86 11.33 4.80
C ASP A 223 0.27 11.95 5.64
N GLY A 224 1.39 12.22 4.99
CA GLY A 224 2.56 12.82 5.64
C GLY A 224 2.33 14.26 6.11
N GLY A 225 1.43 14.98 5.46
CA GLY A 225 1.10 16.36 5.81
C GLY A 225 0.37 16.54 7.15
N ILE A 226 -0.23 15.49 7.72
CA ILE A 226 -1.04 15.60 8.96
C ILE A 226 -0.21 16.15 10.12
N ALA A 227 0.91 15.51 10.41
CA ALA A 227 1.79 15.92 11.52
C ALA A 227 2.49 17.26 11.22
N ALA A 228 2.99 17.45 10.01
CA ALA A 228 3.65 18.68 9.57
C ALA A 228 2.73 19.90 9.66
N ALA A 229 1.45 19.73 9.33
CA ALA A 229 0.42 20.78 9.43
C ALA A 229 -0.17 20.94 10.85
N SER A 230 0.38 20.26 11.86
CA SER A 230 -0.16 20.28 13.23
C SER A 230 -1.65 19.90 13.29
N LEU A 231 -2.04 18.91 12.51
CA LEU A 231 -3.38 18.32 12.59
C LEU A 231 -3.36 17.08 13.50
N VAL A 232 -4.54 16.71 14.01
CA VAL A 232 -4.79 15.49 14.78
C VAL A 232 -5.77 14.64 13.97
N LEU A 233 -5.34 13.46 13.57
CA LEU A 233 -6.19 12.49 12.92
C LEU A 233 -7.22 11.96 13.95
N LEU A 234 -8.49 11.92 13.57
CA LEU A 234 -9.54 11.34 14.39
C LEU A 234 -9.66 9.84 14.14
N ASP A 235 -9.68 9.06 15.22
CA ASP A 235 -9.86 7.62 15.12
C ASP A 235 -11.32 7.27 14.81
N ASP A 236 -11.53 6.38 13.83
CA ASP A 236 -12.85 5.83 13.45
C ASP A 236 -13.27 4.73 14.46
N ASP A 237 -13.63 5.13 15.68
CA ASP A 237 -13.90 4.25 16.82
C ASP A 237 -15.16 3.37 16.67
N ARG A 238 -15.94 3.56 15.60
CA ARG A 238 -17.08 2.68 15.23
C ARG A 238 -16.84 1.90 13.94
N HIS A 239 -15.64 1.97 13.40
CA HIS A 239 -15.25 1.24 12.17
C HIS A 239 -16.22 1.45 11.01
N ASP A 240 -16.54 2.71 10.71
CA ASP A 240 -17.45 3.05 9.61
C ASP A 240 -16.78 2.89 8.24
N GLN A 241 -15.49 3.26 8.15
CA GLN A 241 -14.79 3.25 6.88
C GLN A 241 -14.17 1.89 6.56
N PRO A 242 -14.13 1.49 5.28
CA PRO A 242 -13.35 0.35 4.86
C PRO A 242 -11.88 0.53 5.20
N VAL A 243 -11.20 -0.56 5.56
CA VAL A 243 -9.77 -0.58 5.84
C VAL A 243 -8.99 -0.72 4.54
N TYR A 244 -8.10 0.22 4.28
CA TYR A 244 -7.19 0.22 3.13
C TYR A 244 -5.75 -0.02 3.59
N ALA A 245 -5.47 -1.22 4.10
CA ALA A 245 -4.12 -1.59 4.49
C ALA A 245 -3.25 -1.91 3.27
N PRO A 246 -2.03 -1.35 3.18
CA PRO A 246 -1.08 -1.72 2.14
C PRO A 246 -0.78 -3.22 2.18
N VAL A 247 -0.89 -3.89 1.05
CA VAL A 247 -0.69 -5.34 0.92
C VAL A 247 0.02 -5.66 -0.40
N PRO A 248 1.19 -6.32 -0.38
CA PRO A 248 1.83 -6.75 -1.60
C PRO A 248 1.02 -7.85 -2.29
N THR A 249 0.68 -7.63 -3.56
CA THR A 249 -0.02 -8.59 -4.41
C THR A 249 0.94 -9.09 -5.49
N ILE A 250 1.07 -10.42 -5.58
CA ILE A 250 2.04 -11.07 -6.46
C ILE A 250 1.37 -12.20 -7.27
N ARG A 251 1.78 -12.38 -8.51
CA ARG A 251 1.31 -13.50 -9.34
C ARG A 251 1.73 -14.84 -8.72
N GLU A 252 0.79 -15.77 -8.59
CA GLU A 252 1.03 -17.09 -7.98
C GLU A 252 2.19 -17.83 -8.66
N SER A 253 2.30 -17.76 -10.00
CA SER A 253 3.39 -18.39 -10.75
C SER A 253 4.79 -17.86 -10.39
N VAL A 254 4.89 -16.58 -10.06
CA VAL A 254 6.15 -15.95 -9.63
C VAL A 254 6.53 -16.41 -8.24
N LEU A 255 5.54 -16.46 -7.32
CA LEU A 255 5.75 -16.92 -5.96
C LEU A 255 6.07 -18.43 -5.90
N GLN A 256 5.45 -19.25 -6.76
CA GLN A 256 5.80 -20.67 -6.89
C GLN A 256 7.25 -20.87 -7.38
N ALA A 257 7.70 -20.05 -8.32
CA ALA A 257 9.08 -20.10 -8.81
C ALA A 257 10.10 -19.57 -7.80
N ARG A 258 9.68 -18.69 -6.90
CA ARG A 258 10.54 -18.02 -5.89
C ARG A 258 9.79 -17.87 -4.56
N PRO A 259 9.53 -18.96 -3.83
CA PRO A 259 8.75 -18.93 -2.59
C PRO A 259 9.35 -18.04 -1.49
N GLN A 260 10.68 -17.84 -1.51
CA GLN A 260 11.38 -16.99 -0.56
C GLN A 260 10.94 -15.51 -0.60
N ILE A 261 10.28 -15.04 -1.67
CA ILE A 261 9.81 -13.64 -1.76
C ILE A 261 8.86 -13.32 -0.59
N ALA A 262 7.98 -14.24 -0.21
CA ALA A 262 7.08 -14.03 0.91
C ALA A 262 7.83 -13.77 2.22
N ASP A 263 8.87 -14.56 2.51
CA ASP A 263 9.66 -14.43 3.74
C ASP A 263 10.55 -13.18 3.74
N ILE A 264 11.01 -12.75 2.56
CA ILE A 264 11.77 -11.50 2.39
C ILE A 264 10.90 -10.27 2.67
N VAL A 265 9.66 -10.27 2.19
CA VAL A 265 8.78 -9.09 2.25
C VAL A 265 8.00 -9.00 3.58
N ARG A 266 7.70 -10.13 4.23
CA ARG A 266 6.92 -10.18 5.48
C ARG A 266 7.45 -9.27 6.59
N PRO A 267 8.75 -9.28 6.95
CA PRO A 267 9.26 -8.41 8.02
C PRO A 267 9.12 -6.93 7.70
N LEU A 268 9.26 -6.54 6.43
CA LEU A 268 9.05 -5.17 5.99
C LEU A 268 7.61 -4.73 6.25
N MET A 269 6.62 -5.52 5.79
CA MET A 269 5.21 -5.17 5.97
C MET A 269 4.81 -5.11 7.45
N ALA A 270 5.35 -6.01 8.26
CA ALA A 270 5.12 -6.02 9.71
C ALA A 270 5.73 -4.82 10.45
N SER A 271 6.71 -4.14 9.88
CA SER A 271 7.36 -2.96 10.50
C SER A 271 6.55 -1.67 10.35
N PHE A 272 5.55 -1.65 9.47
CA PHE A 272 4.78 -0.44 9.24
C PHE A 272 3.66 -0.25 10.26
N THR A 273 3.63 0.94 10.85
CA THR A 273 2.50 1.49 11.59
C THR A 273 1.97 2.71 10.84
N ARG A 274 0.81 3.22 11.25
CA ARG A 274 0.27 4.48 10.74
C ARG A 274 1.29 5.60 10.85
N GLU A 275 1.90 5.75 12.02
CA GLU A 275 2.85 6.80 12.33
C GLU A 275 4.13 6.69 11.50
N SER A 276 4.65 5.46 11.31
CA SER A 276 5.83 5.25 10.47
C SER A 276 5.55 5.58 9.00
N LEU A 277 4.38 5.21 8.47
CA LEU A 277 3.99 5.57 7.10
C LEU A 277 3.77 7.08 6.96
N GLN A 278 3.13 7.74 7.93
CA GLN A 278 2.99 9.19 7.94
C GLN A 278 4.37 9.89 7.89
N ALA A 279 5.33 9.43 8.71
CA ALA A 279 6.68 10.00 8.74
C ALA A 279 7.41 9.80 7.40
N LEU A 280 7.31 8.61 6.80
CA LEU A 280 7.92 8.31 5.51
C LEU A 280 7.26 9.09 4.37
N ASN A 281 5.93 9.18 4.38
CA ASN A 281 5.18 9.96 3.41
C ASN A 281 5.48 11.46 3.51
N ALA A 282 5.74 11.99 4.73
CA ALA A 282 6.13 13.38 4.92
C ALA A 282 7.44 13.69 4.19
N ARG A 283 8.44 12.83 4.27
CA ARG A 283 9.71 12.98 3.57
C ARG A 283 9.52 13.12 2.04
N VAL A 284 8.61 12.32 1.48
CA VAL A 284 8.33 12.40 0.03
C VAL A 284 7.43 13.59 -0.32
N GLN A 285 6.33 13.78 0.44
CA GLN A 285 5.28 14.74 0.08
C GLN A 285 5.60 16.18 0.50
N ILE A 286 6.35 16.37 1.59
CA ILE A 286 6.62 17.68 2.18
C ILE A 286 8.09 18.08 1.95
N ASP A 287 9.04 17.16 2.26
CA ASP A 287 10.47 17.46 2.16
C ASP A 287 11.01 17.28 0.73
N GLY A 288 10.21 16.67 -0.18
CA GLY A 288 10.54 16.52 -1.59
C GLY A 288 11.61 15.46 -1.88
N GLU A 289 11.90 14.57 -0.93
CA GLU A 289 12.82 13.46 -1.15
C GLU A 289 12.21 12.46 -2.16
N SER A 290 13.05 11.82 -2.96
CA SER A 290 12.54 10.79 -3.88
C SER A 290 12.06 9.55 -3.11
N ALA A 291 11.02 8.90 -3.63
CA ALA A 291 10.51 7.64 -3.08
C ALA A 291 11.61 6.56 -2.96
N ALA A 292 12.57 6.54 -3.90
CA ALA A 292 13.68 5.60 -3.89
C ALA A 292 14.70 5.89 -2.77
N GLU A 293 15.01 7.16 -2.52
CA GLU A 293 15.93 7.58 -1.44
C GLU A 293 15.33 7.26 -0.07
N VAL A 294 14.05 7.63 0.15
CA VAL A 294 13.33 7.33 1.39
C VAL A 294 13.25 5.83 1.63
N ALA A 295 12.95 5.05 0.58
CA ALA A 295 12.92 3.59 0.66
C ALA A 295 14.27 2.99 1.05
N ALA A 296 15.35 3.41 0.39
CA ALA A 296 16.70 2.91 0.66
C ALA A 296 17.17 3.28 2.07
N ASP A 297 16.86 4.48 2.51
CA ASP A 297 17.24 4.96 3.85
C ASP A 297 16.48 4.20 4.95
N TYR A 298 15.17 4.05 4.82
CA TYR A 298 14.37 3.27 5.75
C TYR A 298 14.88 1.83 5.87
N LEU A 299 15.10 1.16 4.76
CA LEU A 299 15.59 -0.22 4.75
C LEU A 299 16.96 -0.36 5.43
N ARG A 300 17.86 0.60 5.22
CA ARG A 300 19.18 0.61 5.91
C ARG A 300 19.03 0.85 7.39
N THR A 301 18.28 1.87 7.78
CA THR A 301 18.09 2.26 9.18
C THR A 301 17.43 1.17 10.01
N GLN A 302 16.47 0.45 9.41
CA GLN A 302 15.80 -0.69 10.05
C GLN A 302 16.59 -2.01 9.96
N GLY A 303 17.76 -2.02 9.31
CA GLY A 303 18.59 -3.21 9.19
C GLY A 303 18.05 -4.28 8.25
N PHE A 304 17.15 -3.93 7.34
CA PHE A 304 16.60 -4.86 6.36
C PHE A 304 17.57 -5.20 5.24
N LEU A 305 18.44 -4.26 4.85
CA LEU A 305 19.48 -4.52 3.83
C LEU A 305 20.71 -5.17 4.51
N ARG A 306 21.33 -6.11 3.82
CA ARG A 306 22.59 -6.69 4.23
C ARG A 306 23.66 -5.60 4.23
N GLN A 307 24.44 -5.51 5.30
CA GLN A 307 25.61 -4.62 5.26
C GLN A 307 26.59 -5.15 4.21
N PRO A 308 27.20 -4.27 3.38
CA PRO A 308 28.29 -4.71 2.53
C PRO A 308 29.38 -5.34 3.41
N VAL A 309 29.75 -6.57 3.09
CA VAL A 309 30.86 -7.25 3.77
C VAL A 309 32.08 -6.32 3.69
N ARG A 310 32.49 -5.74 4.82
CA ARG A 310 33.76 -4.99 4.89
C ARG A 310 34.87 -5.97 4.50
N LYS A 311 35.43 -5.78 3.29
CA LYS A 311 36.65 -6.49 2.87
C LYS A 311 37.84 -5.97 3.64
#